data_c6030b4c45c0904f5f61679460d0d5a5
#
_entry.id   c6030b4c45c0904f5f61679460d0d5a5
#
_cell.length_a   1.000
_cell.length_b   1.000
_cell.length_c   1.000
_cell.angle_alpha   90.00
_cell.angle_beta   90.00
_cell.angle_gamma   90.00
#
_symmetry.space_group_name_H-M   'P 1'
#
loop_
_entity.id
_entity.type
_entity.pdbx_description
1 polymer ?
#
loop_
_entity_poly.entity_id
_entity_poly.type
_entity_poly.pdbx_seq_one_letter_code
_entity_poly.pdbx_strand_id
1 'polypeptide(L)'
;LERQPASPDFLFDQMMFREQLQAFDSLSQVHADALVEQVCSAYACTEAKFVELFESGDITAASASWVEFHFQQKLKDELVRAQSQAGR
;
A
#
# COMPACT_ATOMS: atom_id res chain seq x y z
N LEU A 1 22.66 4.78 -11.19
CA LEU A 1 21.99 5.11 -9.92
C LEU A 1 21.47 3.84 -9.27
N GLU A 2 21.91 3.60 -8.07
CA GLU A 2 21.39 2.47 -7.31
C GLU A 2 19.95 2.73 -6.91
N ARG A 3 19.11 1.72 -7.10
CA ARG A 3 17.74 1.78 -6.65
C ARG A 3 17.72 1.68 -5.13
N GLN A 4 17.13 2.67 -4.47
CA GLN A 4 16.99 2.61 -3.02
C GLN A 4 15.90 1.60 -2.66
N PRO A 5 16.20 0.65 -1.75
CA PRO A 5 15.18 -0.28 -1.31
C PRO A 5 14.15 0.42 -0.43
N ALA A 6 12.95 -0.16 -0.37
CA ALA A 6 11.94 0.28 0.58
C ALA A 6 12.46 0.09 2.01
N SER A 7 12.03 0.95 2.94
CA SER A 7 12.47 0.85 4.33
C SER A 7 11.99 -0.47 4.97
N PRO A 8 12.73 -1.00 5.95
CA PRO A 8 12.28 -2.20 6.67
C PRO A 8 10.91 -2.06 7.30
N ASP A 9 10.60 -0.89 7.85
CA ASP A 9 9.29 -0.62 8.45
C ASP A 9 8.17 -0.70 7.42
N PHE A 10 8.42 -0.13 6.24
CA PHE A 10 7.46 -0.19 5.14
C PHE A 10 7.21 -1.64 4.71
N LEU A 11 8.27 -2.44 4.56
CA LEU A 11 8.16 -3.83 4.16
C LEU A 11 7.42 -4.66 5.21
N PHE A 12 7.66 -4.38 6.49
CA PHE A 12 6.95 -5.05 7.59
C PHE A 12 5.46 -4.75 7.51
N ASP A 13 5.08 -3.49 7.31
CA ASP A 13 3.68 -3.09 7.18
C ASP A 13 3.02 -3.79 5.99
N GLN A 14 3.73 -3.91 4.87
CA GLN A 14 3.23 -4.61 3.69
C GLN A 14 2.95 -6.08 4.00
N MET A 15 3.84 -6.74 4.74
CA MET A 15 3.66 -8.12 5.16
C MET A 15 2.43 -8.28 6.03
N MET A 16 2.23 -7.37 6.99
CA MET A 16 1.07 -7.39 7.88
C MET A 16 -0.24 -7.24 7.10
N PHE A 17 -0.28 -6.31 6.16
CA PHE A 17 -1.46 -6.13 5.32
C PHE A 17 -1.75 -7.36 4.47
N ARG A 18 -0.72 -7.98 3.89
CA ARG A 18 -0.91 -9.17 3.06
C ARG A 18 -1.41 -10.36 3.87
N GLU A 19 -0.94 -10.54 5.10
CA GLU A 19 -1.44 -11.57 5.98
C GLU A 19 -2.93 -11.38 6.28
N GLN A 20 -3.34 -10.14 6.53
CA GLN A 20 -4.74 -9.81 6.77
C GLN A 20 -5.59 -10.05 5.52
N LEU A 21 -5.06 -9.75 4.34
CA LEU A 21 -5.76 -9.98 3.08
C LEU A 21 -5.96 -11.47 2.81
N GLN A 22 -4.98 -12.32 3.18
CA GLN A 22 -5.11 -13.76 3.01
C GLN A 22 -6.25 -14.32 3.87
N ALA A 23 -6.50 -13.70 5.01
CA ALA A 23 -7.57 -14.10 5.92
C ALA A 23 -8.82 -13.21 5.81
N PHE A 24 -8.96 -12.49 4.69
CA PHE A 24 -10.01 -11.48 4.54
C PHE A 24 -11.42 -12.03 4.78
N ASP A 25 -11.68 -13.25 4.30
CA ASP A 25 -12.99 -13.91 4.46
C ASP A 25 -13.32 -14.17 5.92
N SER A 26 -12.29 -14.32 6.77
CA SER A 26 -12.44 -14.61 8.19
C SER A 26 -12.59 -13.35 9.03
N LEU A 27 -12.37 -12.18 8.45
CA LEU A 27 -12.46 -10.92 9.20
C LEU A 27 -13.91 -10.54 9.44
N SER A 28 -14.18 -9.99 10.63
CA SER A 28 -15.48 -9.38 10.89
C SER A 28 -15.66 -8.17 9.98
N GLN A 29 -16.91 -7.73 9.80
CA GLN A 29 -17.19 -6.57 8.94
C GLN A 29 -16.44 -5.33 9.41
N VAL A 30 -16.37 -5.13 10.74
CA VAL A 30 -15.65 -3.98 11.32
C VAL A 30 -14.17 -4.04 10.96
N HIS A 31 -13.55 -5.20 11.12
CA HIS A 31 -12.12 -5.37 10.81
C HIS A 31 -11.86 -5.26 9.31
N ALA A 32 -12.74 -5.80 8.48
CA ALA A 32 -12.61 -5.70 7.04
C ALA A 32 -12.70 -4.23 6.58
N ASP A 33 -13.64 -3.48 7.12
CA ASP A 33 -13.81 -2.06 6.79
C ASP A 33 -12.59 -1.25 7.24
N ALA A 34 -12.05 -1.56 8.41
CA ALA A 34 -10.85 -0.90 8.93
C ALA A 34 -9.65 -1.17 8.02
N LEU A 35 -9.50 -2.41 7.57
CA LEU A 35 -8.41 -2.77 6.66
C LEU A 35 -8.52 -2.01 5.33
N VAL A 36 -9.73 -1.95 4.76
CA VAL A 36 -9.98 -1.20 3.53
C VAL A 36 -9.56 0.26 3.70
N GLU A 37 -9.98 0.88 4.80
CA GLU A 37 -9.64 2.26 5.08
C GLU A 37 -8.14 2.48 5.23
N GLN A 38 -7.47 1.58 5.95
CA GLN A 38 -6.02 1.67 6.15
C GLN A 38 -5.25 1.55 4.85
N VAL A 39 -5.62 0.60 3.99
CA VAL A 39 -4.95 0.39 2.70
C VAL A 39 -5.18 1.59 1.79
N CYS A 40 -6.41 2.08 1.70
CA CYS A 40 -6.74 3.24 0.86
C CYS A 40 -6.05 4.51 1.34
N SER A 41 -5.98 4.73 2.65
CA SER A 41 -5.29 5.89 3.23
C SER A 41 -3.79 5.83 2.96
N ALA A 42 -3.18 4.66 3.13
CA ALA A 42 -1.76 4.47 2.86
C ALA A 42 -1.45 4.72 1.38
N TYR A 43 -2.30 4.23 0.48
CA TYR A 43 -2.15 4.45 -0.95
C TYR A 43 -2.19 5.95 -1.28
N ALA A 44 -3.20 6.65 -0.77
CA ALA A 44 -3.38 8.08 -1.03
C ALA A 44 -2.20 8.90 -0.50
N CYS A 45 -1.72 8.59 0.70
CA CYS A 45 -0.56 9.27 1.29
C CYS A 45 0.70 9.04 0.46
N THR A 46 0.93 7.82 0.01
CA THR A 46 2.10 7.48 -0.79
C THR A 46 2.05 8.16 -2.15
N GLU A 47 0.87 8.21 -2.76
CA GLU A 47 0.68 8.91 -4.03
C GLU A 47 0.99 10.39 -3.90
N ALA A 48 0.43 11.04 -2.88
CA ALA A 48 0.64 12.46 -2.65
C ALA A 48 2.12 12.78 -2.42
N LYS A 49 2.80 11.94 -1.64
CA LYS A 49 4.22 12.11 -1.36
C LYS A 49 5.05 11.98 -2.64
N PHE A 50 4.74 10.99 -3.47
CA PHE A 50 5.44 10.79 -4.73
C PHE A 50 5.28 12.01 -5.64
N VAL A 51 4.05 12.51 -5.80
CA VAL A 51 3.77 13.67 -6.64
C VAL A 51 4.53 14.90 -6.15
N GLU A 52 4.51 15.14 -4.84
CA GLU A 52 5.21 16.27 -4.23
C GLU A 52 6.71 16.21 -4.49
N LEU A 53 7.33 15.05 -4.30
CA LEU A 53 8.76 14.86 -4.52
C LEU A 53 9.13 15.00 -5.99
N PHE A 54 8.29 14.48 -6.86
CA PHE A 54 8.49 14.59 -8.30
C PHE A 54 8.44 16.06 -8.75
N GLU A 55 7.45 16.80 -8.27
CA GLU A 55 7.29 18.22 -8.62
C GLU A 55 8.42 19.08 -8.05
N SER A 56 8.98 18.69 -6.90
CA SER A 56 10.09 19.42 -6.30
C SER A 56 11.42 19.20 -7.02
N GLY A 57 11.48 18.20 -7.91
CA GLY A 57 12.69 17.88 -8.67
C GLY A 57 13.67 17.00 -7.91
N ASP A 58 13.32 16.48 -6.75
CA ASP A 58 14.18 15.57 -6.00
C ASP A 58 14.02 14.15 -6.56
N ILE A 59 14.79 13.85 -7.60
CA ILE A 59 14.68 12.62 -8.35
C ILE A 59 15.00 11.40 -7.49
N THR A 60 16.00 11.50 -6.61
CA THR A 60 16.38 10.38 -5.75
C THR A 60 15.27 10.03 -4.78
N ALA A 61 14.71 11.03 -4.09
CA ALA A 61 13.60 10.81 -3.17
C ALA A 61 12.34 10.37 -3.89
N ALA A 62 12.08 10.93 -5.07
CA ALA A 62 10.93 10.54 -5.88
C ALA A 62 11.03 9.07 -6.32
N SER A 63 12.23 8.61 -6.69
CA SER A 63 12.44 7.21 -7.08
C SER A 63 12.17 6.26 -5.93
N ALA A 64 12.63 6.58 -4.73
CA ALA A 64 12.35 5.77 -3.54
C ALA A 64 10.86 5.74 -3.22
N SER A 65 10.20 6.90 -3.31
CA SER A 65 8.76 7.01 -3.08
C SER A 65 7.96 6.26 -4.13
N TRP A 66 8.43 6.22 -5.37
CA TRP A 66 7.78 5.47 -6.44
C TRP A 66 7.74 3.97 -6.14
N VAL A 67 8.83 3.43 -5.58
CA VAL A 67 8.88 2.02 -5.20
C VAL A 67 7.80 1.71 -4.16
N GLU A 68 7.69 2.55 -3.13
CA GLU A 68 6.64 2.40 -2.11
C GLU A 68 5.25 2.52 -2.71
N PHE A 69 5.05 3.50 -3.58
CA PHE A 69 3.77 3.69 -4.27
C PHE A 69 3.38 2.46 -5.08
N HIS A 70 4.33 1.86 -5.76
CA HIS A 70 4.10 0.66 -6.55
C HIS A 70 3.66 -0.52 -5.69
N PHE A 71 4.30 -0.71 -4.51
CA PHE A 71 3.89 -1.72 -3.55
C PHE A 71 2.47 -1.47 -3.03
N GLN A 72 2.15 -0.21 -2.73
CA GLN A 72 0.80 0.15 -2.28
C GLN A 72 -0.25 -0.11 -3.36
N GLN A 73 0.09 0.15 -4.60
CA GLN A 73 -0.81 -0.11 -5.73
C GLN A 73 -1.11 -1.59 -5.86
N LYS A 74 -0.10 -2.44 -5.74
CA LYS A 74 -0.29 -3.89 -5.76
C LYS A 74 -1.15 -4.37 -4.60
N LEU A 75 -0.90 -3.82 -3.42
CA LEU A 75 -1.68 -4.17 -2.23
C LEU A 75 -3.15 -3.78 -2.40
N LYS A 76 -3.41 -2.61 -2.95
CA LYS A 76 -4.77 -2.15 -3.23
C LYS A 76 -5.47 -3.06 -4.24
N ASP A 77 -4.76 -3.51 -5.28
CA ASP A 77 -5.31 -4.44 -6.27
C ASP A 77 -5.66 -5.77 -5.62
N GLU A 78 -4.82 -6.28 -4.73
CA GLU A 78 -5.10 -7.51 -3.99
C GLU A 78 -6.30 -7.36 -3.08
N LEU A 79 -6.45 -6.18 -2.45
CA LEU A 79 -7.62 -5.88 -1.62
C LEU A 79 -8.91 -5.92 -2.44
N VAL A 80 -8.91 -5.31 -3.62
CA VAL A 80 -10.09 -5.30 -4.51
C VAL A 80 -10.48 -6.72 -4.88
N ARG A 81 -9.49 -7.57 -5.19
CA ARG A 81 -9.76 -8.99 -5.49
C ARG A 81 -10.35 -9.71 -4.28
N ALA A 82 -9.79 -9.48 -3.10
CA ALA A 82 -10.28 -10.10 -1.87
C ALA A 82 -11.72 -9.70 -1.57
N GLN A 83 -12.03 -8.42 -1.76
CA GLN A 83 -13.40 -7.92 -1.58
C GLN A 83 -14.36 -8.59 -2.56
N SER A 84 -13.95 -8.72 -3.81
CA SER A 84 -14.77 -9.33 -4.85
C SER A 84 -15.03 -10.81 -4.55
N GLN A 85 -14.02 -11.54 -4.11
CA GLN A 85 -14.13 -12.95 -3.78
C GLN A 85 -14.98 -13.18 -2.53
N ALA A 86 -14.91 -12.28 -1.57
CA ALA A 86 -15.69 -12.37 -0.33
C ALA A 86 -17.13 -11.86 -0.48
N GLY A 87 -17.51 -11.30 -1.63
CA GLY A 87 -18.83 -10.72 -1.84
C GLY A 87 -19.05 -9.41 -1.10
N ARG A 88 -18.00 -8.71 -0.82
CA ARG A 88 -18.04 -7.44 -0.06
C ARG A 88 -17.73 -6.23 -0.90
#